data_f0441dc0db907b5df83dc6eca695162d
#
_entry.id   f0441dc0db907b5df83dc6eca695162d
#
_cell.length_a   1.000
_cell.length_b   1.000
_cell.length_c   1.000
_cell.angle_alpha   90.00
_cell.angle_beta   90.00
_cell.angle_gamma   90.00
#
_symmetry.space_group_name_H-M   'P 1'
#
loop_
_entity.id
_entity.type
_entity.pdbx_description
1 polymer ?
#
loop_
_entity_poly.entity_id
_entity_poly.type
_entity_poly.pdbx_seq_one_letter_code
_entity_poly.pdbx_strand_id
1 'polypeptide(L)'
;MCRILVLVGEIQGETLKLLTRALVDSARRDPYNNNDSHGDGWGYLEISLEGNVGKTVRYRSIRPIYEEEEVLRGIKPGRKILMFHTRKKSPGTPLNIHSTHPVMATTRLGYELYMIHNGEFTLDPFMQEISQLLGNPRLLQEFNDTYLANLWLASKTLDEIDQVYLATLQSTAKMANIALALLAPRETTLIVSTKYPSQKKDYAKLYHCTAQNLHVYASSTLIDYYIPANLLNCTVLDNLTAHKYTAKNNEITGPMQLRLQA
;
A
#
# COMPACT_ATOMS: atom_id res chain seq x y z
N MET A 1 3.72 -4.38 13.26
CA MET A 1 2.98 -4.29 11.98
C MET A 1 2.91 -2.83 11.55
N CYS A 2 2.93 -2.56 10.25
CA CYS A 2 2.93 -1.22 9.65
C CYS A 2 1.53 -0.58 9.62
N ARG A 3 1.41 0.67 9.11
CA ARG A 3 0.12 1.31 8.81
C ARG A 3 0.07 1.68 7.34
N ILE A 4 -1.10 1.51 6.74
CA ILE A 4 -1.36 1.94 5.37
C ILE A 4 -2.57 2.86 5.33
N LEU A 5 -2.53 3.80 4.39
CA LEU A 5 -3.63 4.67 4.01
C LEU A 5 -3.59 4.81 2.48
N VAL A 6 -4.70 4.48 1.82
CA VAL A 6 -4.85 4.62 0.37
C VAL A 6 -6.06 5.49 0.08
N LEU A 7 -5.89 6.51 -0.74
CA LEU A 7 -6.93 7.45 -1.15
C LEU A 7 -7.09 7.37 -2.66
N VAL A 8 -8.34 7.26 -3.13
CA VAL A 8 -8.66 7.09 -4.56
C VAL A 8 -9.85 7.97 -4.93
N GLY A 9 -9.65 8.92 -5.80
CA GLY A 9 -10.72 9.81 -6.26
C GLY A 9 -10.43 11.29 -6.08
N GLU A 10 -11.48 12.09 -5.86
CA GLU A 10 -11.38 13.54 -5.64
C GLU A 10 -11.10 13.83 -4.16
N ILE A 11 -9.92 14.35 -3.86
CA ILE A 11 -9.44 14.54 -2.49
C ILE A 11 -9.52 16.04 -2.16
N GLN A 12 -10.41 16.42 -1.23
CA GLN A 12 -10.54 17.76 -0.72
C GLN A 12 -9.42 18.09 0.27
N GLY A 13 -9.00 19.36 0.35
CA GLY A 13 -7.86 19.78 1.16
C GLY A 13 -7.99 19.47 2.65
N GLU A 14 -9.16 19.75 3.24
CA GLU A 14 -9.40 19.47 4.66
C GLU A 14 -9.46 17.97 4.94
N THR A 15 -10.04 17.17 4.03
CA THR A 15 -10.07 15.71 4.14
C THR A 15 -8.64 15.14 4.06
N LEU A 16 -7.83 15.60 3.11
CA LEU A 16 -6.43 15.20 2.99
C LEU A 16 -5.65 15.47 4.27
N LYS A 17 -5.77 16.70 4.80
CA LYS A 17 -5.11 17.12 6.03
C LYS A 17 -5.52 16.26 7.23
N LEU A 18 -6.81 15.96 7.37
CA LEU A 18 -7.31 15.15 8.47
C LEU A 18 -6.83 13.70 8.37
N LEU A 19 -6.92 13.09 7.18
CA LEU A 19 -6.50 11.70 6.97
C LEU A 19 -4.99 11.52 7.12
N THR A 20 -4.19 12.47 6.62
CA THR A 20 -2.73 12.44 6.82
C THR A 20 -2.35 12.67 8.28
N ARG A 21 -3.08 13.53 9.01
CA ARG A 21 -2.90 13.71 10.45
C ARG A 21 -3.19 12.42 11.22
N ALA A 22 -4.31 11.74 10.90
CA ALA A 22 -4.63 10.45 11.51
C ALA A 22 -3.54 9.39 11.25
N LEU A 23 -2.93 9.39 10.06
CA LEU A 23 -1.80 8.52 9.74
C LEU A 23 -0.58 8.85 10.60
N VAL A 24 -0.22 10.13 10.74
CA VAL A 24 0.89 10.60 11.58
C VAL A 24 0.68 10.21 13.04
N ASP A 25 -0.52 10.46 13.58
CA ASP A 25 -0.84 10.17 14.98
C ASP A 25 -0.85 8.65 15.23
N SER A 26 -1.38 7.85 14.31
CA SER A 26 -1.35 6.38 14.39
C SER A 26 0.08 5.80 14.29
N ALA A 27 0.97 6.48 13.56
CA ALA A 27 2.38 6.11 13.47
C ALA A 27 3.16 6.51 14.73
N ARG A 28 2.80 7.62 15.37
CA ARG A 28 3.41 8.07 16.61
C ARG A 28 3.01 7.21 17.80
N ARG A 29 1.75 6.78 17.82
CA ARG A 29 1.16 6.01 18.90
C ARG A 29 0.10 5.03 18.37
N ASP A 30 0.34 3.73 18.54
CA ASP A 30 -0.57 2.68 18.12
C ASP A 30 -1.24 2.00 19.33
N PRO A 31 -2.50 2.37 19.65
CA PRO A 31 -3.22 1.78 20.80
C PRO A 31 -3.37 0.27 20.72
N TYR A 32 -3.48 -0.30 19.51
CA TYR A 32 -3.53 -1.75 19.32
C TYR A 32 -2.20 -2.46 19.58
N ASN A 33 -1.09 -1.74 19.59
CA ASN A 33 0.25 -2.29 19.80
C ASN A 33 0.95 -1.65 21.01
N ASN A 34 0.28 -1.64 22.15
CA ASN A 34 0.78 -1.11 23.44
C ASN A 34 1.27 0.35 23.35
N ASN A 35 0.66 1.16 22.51
CA ASN A 35 1.05 2.55 22.22
C ASN A 35 2.46 2.70 21.61
N ASP A 36 2.98 1.65 21.02
CA ASP A 36 4.28 1.66 20.36
C ASP A 36 4.24 2.44 19.03
N SER A 37 5.38 2.89 18.55
CA SER A 37 5.48 3.71 17.34
C SER A 37 5.81 2.92 16.09
N HIS A 38 5.44 3.48 14.92
CA HIS A 38 5.83 3.03 13.59
C HIS A 38 6.88 4.00 13.02
N GLY A 39 8.06 4.01 13.65
CA GLY A 39 9.13 4.97 13.41
C GLY A 39 10.27 4.50 12.51
N ASP A 40 10.16 3.33 11.87
CA ASP A 40 11.23 2.72 11.06
C ASP A 40 11.16 3.11 9.58
N GLY A 41 10.69 4.31 9.30
CA GLY A 41 10.55 4.89 7.98
C GLY A 41 9.12 4.98 7.48
N TRP A 42 8.94 5.72 6.39
CA TRP A 42 7.67 5.93 5.73
C TRP A 42 7.84 6.33 4.27
N GLY A 43 6.75 6.35 3.55
CA GLY A 43 6.74 6.91 2.23
C GLY A 43 5.36 6.92 1.60
N TYR A 44 5.28 7.53 0.43
CA TYR A 44 4.05 7.58 -0.34
C TYR A 44 4.31 7.49 -1.85
N LEU A 45 3.28 7.06 -2.56
CA LEU A 45 3.14 7.20 -4.00
C LEU A 45 1.95 8.12 -4.26
N GLU A 46 2.16 9.16 -5.05
CA GLU A 46 1.12 10.03 -5.60
C GLU A 46 1.04 9.83 -7.11
N ILE A 47 -0.16 9.57 -7.62
CA ILE A 47 -0.47 9.52 -9.05
C ILE A 47 -1.57 10.54 -9.27
N SER A 48 -1.21 11.72 -9.78
CA SER A 48 -2.16 12.80 -10.09
C SER A 48 -2.75 12.63 -11.47
N LEU A 49 -4.05 12.87 -11.59
CA LEU A 49 -4.84 12.70 -12.80
C LEU A 49 -5.39 14.06 -13.25
N GLU A 50 -4.54 15.08 -13.28
CA GLU A 50 -4.93 16.43 -13.70
C GLU A 50 -4.44 16.72 -15.12
N GLY A 51 -5.34 17.11 -16.00
CA GLY A 51 -5.02 17.42 -17.39
C GLY A 51 -4.60 16.20 -18.22
N ASN A 52 -3.93 16.44 -19.34
CA ASN A 52 -3.43 15.37 -20.23
C ASN A 52 -2.10 14.76 -19.78
N VAL A 53 -1.56 15.19 -18.64
CA VAL A 53 -0.25 14.77 -18.13
C VAL A 53 -0.44 14.14 -16.76
N GLY A 54 -0.32 12.83 -16.67
CA GLY A 54 -0.20 12.14 -15.39
C GLY A 54 1.12 12.53 -14.71
N LYS A 55 1.07 12.89 -13.42
CA LYS A 55 2.25 13.14 -12.60
C LYS A 55 2.36 12.06 -11.55
N THR A 56 3.54 11.46 -11.45
CA THR A 56 3.85 10.49 -10.40
C THR A 56 4.94 11.05 -9.49
N VAL A 57 4.69 10.97 -8.18
CA VAL A 57 5.68 11.29 -7.15
C VAL A 57 5.82 10.09 -6.24
N ARG A 58 7.05 9.62 -6.08
CA ARG A 58 7.40 8.59 -5.09
C ARG A 58 8.34 9.19 -4.07
N TYR A 59 7.94 9.17 -2.82
CA TYR A 59 8.77 9.59 -1.69
C TYR A 59 9.01 8.44 -0.74
N ARG A 60 10.22 8.34 -0.18
CA ARG A 60 10.58 7.39 0.87
C ARG A 60 11.60 7.99 1.80
N SER A 61 11.47 7.71 3.09
CA SER A 61 12.41 8.11 4.13
C SER A 61 12.57 7.00 5.16
N ILE A 62 13.77 6.85 5.72
CA ILE A 62 14.02 5.97 6.87
C ILE A 62 13.71 6.66 8.20
N ARG A 63 13.38 7.96 8.18
CA ARG A 63 12.94 8.72 9.36
C ARG A 63 11.46 8.47 9.64
N PRO A 64 11.02 8.68 10.88
CA PRO A 64 9.60 8.62 11.23
C PRO A 64 8.77 9.70 10.50
N ILE A 65 7.55 9.37 10.06
CA ILE A 65 6.64 10.32 9.40
C ILE A 65 6.34 11.56 10.28
N TYR A 66 6.26 11.38 11.59
CA TYR A 66 5.98 12.45 12.55
C TYR A 66 7.16 13.40 12.80
N GLU A 67 8.32 13.14 12.21
CA GLU A 67 9.47 14.05 12.14
C GLU A 67 9.57 14.79 10.80
N GLU A 68 8.74 14.45 9.83
CA GLU A 68 8.78 14.98 8.45
C GLU A 68 7.38 15.45 7.98
N GLU A 69 6.55 15.95 8.89
CA GLU A 69 5.17 16.38 8.58
C GLU A 69 5.12 17.50 7.52
N GLU A 70 6.20 18.27 7.33
CA GLU A 70 6.30 19.28 6.28
C GLU A 70 6.22 18.70 4.87
N VAL A 71 6.69 17.46 4.65
CA VAL A 71 6.59 16.77 3.36
C VAL A 71 5.12 16.55 2.99
N LEU A 72 4.28 16.20 3.98
CA LEU A 72 2.84 15.99 3.76
C LEU A 72 2.12 17.28 3.34
N ARG A 73 2.56 18.45 3.83
CA ARG A 73 2.01 19.76 3.45
C ARG A 73 2.26 20.10 1.98
N GLY A 74 3.25 19.47 1.36
CA GLY A 74 3.54 19.59 -0.07
C GLY A 74 2.53 18.90 -0.98
N ILE A 75 1.79 17.91 -0.47
CA ILE A 75 0.79 17.17 -1.23
C ILE A 75 -0.46 18.04 -1.42
N LYS A 76 -0.83 18.30 -2.67
CA LYS A 76 -1.99 19.15 -3.01
C LYS A 76 -3.27 18.32 -3.08
N PRO A 77 -4.45 18.92 -2.81
CA PRO A 77 -5.74 18.28 -3.09
C PRO A 77 -5.93 18.02 -4.60
N GLY A 78 -7.00 17.36 -5.00
CA GLY A 78 -7.36 17.10 -6.40
C GLY A 78 -7.61 15.63 -6.68
N ARG A 79 -7.84 15.30 -7.95
CA ARG A 79 -8.13 13.91 -8.39
C ARG A 79 -6.86 13.10 -8.53
N LYS A 80 -6.74 12.06 -7.70
CA LYS A 80 -5.52 11.26 -7.64
C LYS A 80 -5.69 9.92 -6.93
N ILE A 81 -4.64 9.11 -7.03
CA ILE A 81 -4.39 7.95 -6.20
C ILE A 81 -3.22 8.31 -5.27
N LEU A 82 -3.40 8.13 -3.97
CA LEU A 82 -2.36 8.28 -2.96
C LEU A 82 -2.23 6.98 -2.17
N MET A 83 -1.02 6.46 -2.04
CA MET A 83 -0.71 5.27 -1.26
C MET A 83 0.35 5.62 -0.22
N PHE A 84 0.00 5.62 1.06
CA PHE A 84 0.91 5.89 2.16
C PHE A 84 1.22 4.64 2.96
N HIS A 85 2.44 4.57 3.47
CA HIS A 85 2.89 3.52 4.36
C HIS A 85 3.79 4.08 5.46
N THR A 86 3.52 3.72 6.71
CA THR A 86 4.43 3.95 7.85
C THR A 86 4.92 2.62 8.38
N ARG A 87 6.23 2.52 8.57
CA ARG A 87 6.90 1.26 8.83
C ARG A 87 7.17 1.02 10.30
N LYS A 88 6.90 -0.20 10.73
CA LYS A 88 7.50 -0.83 11.90
C LYS A 88 8.18 -2.11 11.43
N LYS A 89 9.50 -2.16 11.50
CA LYS A 89 10.26 -3.31 11.04
C LYS A 89 10.08 -4.51 11.97
N SER A 90 10.08 -5.70 11.41
CA SER A 90 10.21 -6.95 12.16
C SER A 90 11.66 -7.16 12.60
N PRO A 91 11.92 -7.89 13.71
CA PRO A 91 13.27 -8.28 14.09
C PRO A 91 13.99 -8.97 12.91
N GLY A 92 15.27 -8.64 12.72
CA GLY A 92 16.08 -9.23 11.64
C GLY A 92 15.89 -8.62 10.26
N THR A 93 14.87 -7.76 10.04
CA THR A 93 14.70 -7.09 8.73
C THR A 93 15.61 -5.86 8.60
N PRO A 94 16.15 -5.60 7.38
CA PRO A 94 17.05 -4.46 7.18
C PRO A 94 16.31 -3.12 7.37
N LEU A 95 17.04 -2.13 7.91
CA LEU A 95 16.59 -0.74 7.99
C LEU A 95 17.36 0.07 6.94
N ASN A 96 16.81 0.13 5.74
CA ASN A 96 17.38 0.90 4.64
C ASN A 96 16.26 1.43 3.74
N ILE A 97 16.63 2.28 2.79
CA ILE A 97 15.68 2.91 1.88
C ILE A 97 15.01 1.90 0.93
N HIS A 98 15.66 0.79 0.61
CA HIS A 98 15.11 -0.25 -0.27
C HIS A 98 14.00 -1.06 0.41
N SER A 99 14.06 -1.15 1.74
CA SER A 99 13.03 -1.81 2.57
C SER A 99 11.92 -0.86 3.03
N THR A 100 11.94 0.41 2.58
CA THR A 100 10.89 1.40 2.88
C THR A 100 9.90 1.47 1.71
N HIS A 101 8.62 1.37 2.03
CA HIS A 101 7.55 1.41 1.03
C HIS A 101 7.20 2.85 0.60
N PRO A 102 6.63 3.03 -0.60
CA PRO A 102 6.34 2.03 -1.64
C PRO A 102 7.61 1.44 -2.24
N VAL A 103 7.68 0.11 -2.31
CA VAL A 103 8.70 -0.55 -3.12
C VAL A 103 8.30 -0.52 -4.59
N MET A 104 9.27 -0.63 -5.51
CA MET A 104 9.00 -0.60 -6.95
C MET A 104 9.83 -1.68 -7.64
N ALA A 105 9.23 -2.34 -8.60
CA ALA A 105 9.89 -3.25 -9.54
C ALA A 105 9.37 -2.97 -10.96
N THR A 106 10.16 -3.34 -11.96
CA THR A 106 9.79 -3.19 -13.36
C THR A 106 9.23 -4.51 -13.89
N THR A 107 8.08 -4.45 -14.56
CA THR A 107 7.46 -5.62 -15.20
C THR A 107 8.25 -6.07 -16.43
N ARG A 108 7.88 -7.21 -17.01
CA ARG A 108 8.51 -7.73 -18.24
C ARG A 108 8.33 -6.81 -19.46
N LEU A 109 7.32 -5.96 -19.46
CA LEU A 109 7.11 -4.94 -20.50
C LEU A 109 7.74 -3.59 -20.18
N GLY A 110 8.49 -3.46 -19.08
CA GLY A 110 9.13 -2.22 -18.68
C GLY A 110 8.22 -1.27 -17.89
N TYR A 111 7.02 -1.69 -17.47
CA TYR A 111 6.11 -0.88 -16.68
C TYR A 111 6.48 -0.89 -15.20
N GLU A 112 6.11 0.15 -14.47
CA GLU A 112 6.42 0.27 -13.04
C GLU A 112 5.31 -0.36 -12.21
N LEU A 113 5.65 -1.33 -11.37
CA LEU A 113 4.78 -1.93 -10.37
C LEU A 113 5.21 -1.47 -8.97
N TYR A 114 4.35 -0.73 -8.30
CA TYR A 114 4.53 -0.27 -6.93
C TYR A 114 3.73 -1.10 -5.95
N MET A 115 4.31 -1.37 -4.78
CA MET A 115 3.62 -2.08 -3.69
C MET A 115 3.85 -1.39 -2.36
N ILE A 116 2.76 -1.26 -1.58
CA ILE A 116 2.80 -1.09 -0.13
C ILE A 116 2.18 -2.31 0.52
N HIS A 117 2.72 -2.74 1.66
CA HIS A 117 2.29 -3.94 2.34
C HIS A 117 2.38 -3.79 3.85
N ASN A 118 1.31 -4.19 4.54
CA ASN A 118 1.30 -4.38 5.98
C ASN A 118 1.01 -5.86 6.27
N GLY A 119 2.05 -6.57 6.68
CA GLY A 119 2.04 -8.01 6.91
C GLY A 119 3.43 -8.62 6.78
N GLU A 120 3.47 -9.91 6.48
CA GLU A 120 4.70 -10.67 6.27
C GLU A 120 4.45 -11.80 5.26
N PHE A 121 5.26 -11.86 4.21
CA PHE A 121 5.26 -12.94 3.23
C PHE A 121 6.25 -14.03 3.60
N THR A 122 5.84 -15.29 3.45
CA THR A 122 6.74 -16.44 3.43
C THR A 122 7.13 -16.72 1.99
N LEU A 123 8.37 -16.38 1.60
CA LEU A 123 8.80 -16.39 0.20
C LEU A 123 9.53 -17.68 -0.22
N ASP A 124 9.69 -18.64 0.68
CA ASP A 124 10.39 -19.90 0.37
C ASP A 124 9.96 -20.56 -0.96
N PRO A 125 8.66 -20.59 -1.32
CA PRO A 125 8.23 -21.17 -2.59
C PRO A 125 8.78 -20.46 -3.84
N PHE A 126 9.18 -19.17 -3.70
CA PHE A 126 9.60 -18.31 -4.81
C PHE A 126 11.10 -17.99 -4.79
N MET A 127 11.84 -18.46 -3.77
CA MET A 127 13.23 -18.03 -3.54
C MET A 127 14.17 -18.36 -4.70
N GLN A 128 13.96 -19.49 -5.40
CA GLN A 128 14.75 -19.84 -6.56
C GLN A 128 14.58 -18.81 -7.70
N GLU A 129 13.33 -18.47 -8.02
CA GLU A 129 13.02 -17.48 -9.06
C GLU A 129 13.54 -16.10 -8.67
N ILE A 130 13.30 -15.67 -7.41
CA ILE A 130 13.77 -14.39 -6.89
C ILE A 130 15.30 -14.28 -6.98
N SER A 131 16.03 -15.36 -6.62
CA SER A 131 17.49 -15.38 -6.72
C SER A 131 17.98 -15.21 -8.17
N GLN A 132 17.29 -15.82 -9.14
CA GLN A 132 17.59 -15.65 -10.55
C GLN A 132 17.31 -14.21 -11.03
N LEU A 133 16.20 -13.61 -10.59
CA LEU A 133 15.85 -12.23 -10.93
C LEU A 133 16.86 -11.21 -10.37
N LEU A 134 17.39 -11.45 -9.17
CA LEU A 134 18.41 -10.60 -8.55
C LEU A 134 19.79 -10.74 -9.21
N GLY A 135 20.08 -11.89 -9.83
CA GLY A 135 21.39 -12.19 -10.41
C GLY A 135 22.53 -12.34 -9.39
N ASN A 136 22.31 -11.94 -8.13
CA ASN A 136 23.27 -12.08 -7.03
C ASN A 136 22.52 -12.46 -5.73
N PRO A 137 22.69 -13.71 -5.25
CA PRO A 137 22.00 -14.18 -4.04
C PRO A 137 22.32 -13.40 -2.76
N ARG A 138 23.45 -12.70 -2.68
CA ARG A 138 23.81 -11.87 -1.52
C ARG A 138 22.82 -10.71 -1.33
N LEU A 139 22.19 -10.23 -2.41
CA LEU A 139 21.20 -9.17 -2.35
C LEU A 139 19.92 -9.56 -1.61
N LEU A 140 19.64 -10.85 -1.42
CA LEU A 140 18.49 -11.32 -0.65
C LEU A 140 18.49 -10.78 0.79
N GLN A 141 19.66 -10.56 1.38
CA GLN A 141 19.78 -10.03 2.74
C GLN A 141 19.61 -8.52 2.84
N GLU A 142 19.71 -7.82 1.71
CA GLU A 142 19.59 -6.35 1.65
C GLU A 142 18.15 -5.88 1.54
N PHE A 143 17.23 -6.76 1.14
CA PHE A 143 15.84 -6.44 0.88
C PHE A 143 14.90 -7.10 1.88
N ASN A 144 13.75 -6.45 2.13
CA ASN A 144 12.68 -7.06 2.90
C ASN A 144 11.81 -7.98 2.01
N ASP A 145 10.96 -8.76 2.65
CA ASP A 145 10.01 -9.66 2.01
C ASP A 145 9.11 -8.95 0.98
N THR A 146 8.67 -7.75 1.26
CA THR A 146 7.80 -6.97 0.36
C THR A 146 8.51 -6.56 -0.93
N TYR A 147 9.78 -6.15 -0.85
CA TYR A 147 10.56 -5.84 -2.06
C TYR A 147 10.71 -7.09 -2.93
N LEU A 148 11.09 -8.20 -2.32
CA LEU A 148 11.29 -9.48 -3.02
C LEU A 148 9.97 -10.01 -3.60
N ALA A 149 8.87 -9.91 -2.87
CA ALA A 149 7.53 -10.26 -3.34
C ALA A 149 7.12 -9.40 -4.55
N ASN A 150 7.36 -8.08 -4.49
CA ASN A 150 7.06 -7.19 -5.60
C ASN A 150 7.91 -7.48 -6.85
N LEU A 151 9.18 -7.81 -6.66
CA LEU A 151 10.08 -8.23 -7.75
C LEU A 151 9.55 -9.50 -8.43
N TRP A 152 9.16 -10.51 -7.63
CA TRP A 152 8.58 -11.74 -8.16
C TRP A 152 7.26 -11.47 -8.90
N LEU A 153 6.33 -10.71 -8.30
CA LEU A 153 5.05 -10.40 -8.92
C LEU A 153 5.22 -9.59 -10.22
N ALA A 154 6.14 -8.62 -10.24
CA ALA A 154 6.46 -7.85 -11.44
C ALA A 154 6.99 -8.73 -12.58
N SER A 155 7.77 -9.77 -12.27
CA SER A 155 8.25 -10.75 -13.26
C SER A 155 7.14 -11.59 -13.88
N LYS A 156 5.97 -11.68 -13.24
CA LYS A 156 4.77 -12.39 -13.72
C LYS A 156 3.76 -11.44 -14.38
N THR A 157 3.92 -10.13 -14.19
CA THR A 157 3.02 -9.09 -14.69
C THR A 157 3.46 -8.65 -16.09
N LEU A 158 2.52 -8.61 -17.02
CA LEU A 158 2.68 -8.02 -18.35
C LEU A 158 2.03 -6.62 -18.35
N ASP A 159 0.86 -6.49 -18.92
CA ASP A 159 0.07 -5.26 -19.03
C ASP A 159 -1.04 -5.15 -17.96
N GLU A 160 -1.31 -6.26 -17.25
CA GLU A 160 -2.21 -6.29 -16.10
C GLU A 160 -1.68 -7.20 -14.98
N ILE A 161 -2.12 -6.95 -13.76
CA ILE A 161 -1.79 -7.78 -12.59
C ILE A 161 -2.70 -9.01 -12.61
N ASP A 162 -2.12 -10.17 -12.90
CA ASP A 162 -2.85 -11.43 -12.89
C ASP A 162 -3.30 -11.79 -11.46
N GLN A 163 -4.61 -12.02 -11.31
CA GLN A 163 -5.22 -12.37 -10.03
C GLN A 163 -4.72 -13.68 -9.46
N VAL A 164 -4.34 -14.65 -10.29
CA VAL A 164 -3.80 -15.94 -9.84
C VAL A 164 -2.45 -15.74 -9.14
N TYR A 165 -1.54 -14.96 -9.72
CA TYR A 165 -0.26 -14.66 -9.07
C TYR A 165 -0.41 -13.81 -7.82
N LEU A 166 -1.34 -12.86 -7.81
CA LEU A 166 -1.64 -12.09 -6.61
C LEU A 166 -2.22 -12.98 -5.50
N ALA A 167 -3.17 -13.86 -5.82
CA ALA A 167 -3.74 -14.80 -4.87
C ALA A 167 -2.68 -15.78 -4.34
N THR A 168 -1.82 -16.30 -5.22
CA THR A 168 -0.70 -17.17 -4.88
C THR A 168 0.26 -16.48 -3.90
N LEU A 169 0.67 -15.24 -4.19
CA LEU A 169 1.51 -14.47 -3.29
C LEU A 169 0.82 -14.24 -1.93
N GLN A 170 -0.45 -13.83 -1.95
CA GLN A 170 -1.20 -13.56 -0.72
C GLN A 170 -1.43 -14.84 0.11
N SER A 171 -1.50 -16.01 -0.54
CA SER A 171 -1.66 -17.29 0.16
C SER A 171 -0.48 -17.60 1.08
N THR A 172 0.73 -17.15 0.76
CA THR A 172 1.94 -17.36 1.57
C THR A 172 1.98 -16.52 2.84
N ALA A 173 1.19 -15.46 2.93
CA ALA A 173 1.16 -14.61 4.09
C ALA A 173 0.16 -15.09 5.14
N LYS A 174 0.51 -14.96 6.42
CA LYS A 174 -0.46 -15.10 7.53
C LYS A 174 -1.39 -13.90 7.61
N MET A 175 -0.87 -12.73 7.23
CA MET A 175 -1.58 -11.46 7.14
C MET A 175 -0.95 -10.64 6.01
N ALA A 176 -1.79 -10.03 5.16
CA ALA A 176 -1.34 -9.17 4.07
C ALA A 176 -2.41 -8.14 3.71
N ASN A 177 -2.25 -6.89 4.15
CA ASN A 177 -2.95 -5.76 3.57
C ASN A 177 -2.03 -5.15 2.52
N ILE A 178 -2.44 -5.19 1.26
CA ILE A 178 -1.61 -4.83 0.12
C ILE A 178 -2.31 -3.74 -0.68
N ALA A 179 -1.55 -2.74 -1.14
CA ALA A 179 -1.97 -1.95 -2.28
C ALA A 179 -0.88 -1.99 -3.36
N LEU A 180 -1.32 -2.24 -4.59
CA LEU A 180 -0.51 -2.35 -5.80
C LEU A 180 -0.93 -1.29 -6.79
N ALA A 181 0.03 -0.57 -7.38
CA ALA A 181 -0.22 0.32 -8.51
C ALA A 181 0.67 -0.09 -9.69
N LEU A 182 0.05 -0.47 -10.80
CA LEU A 182 0.71 -0.74 -12.07
C LEU A 182 0.54 0.49 -12.97
N LEU A 183 1.66 1.12 -13.31
CA LEU A 183 1.70 2.28 -14.21
C LEU A 183 2.05 1.79 -15.62
N ALA A 184 1.03 1.58 -16.44
CA ALA A 184 1.19 1.28 -17.85
C ALA A 184 0.98 2.55 -18.71
N PRO A 185 1.45 2.61 -19.97
CA PRO A 185 1.43 3.82 -20.79
C PRO A 185 0.04 4.42 -21.06
N ARG A 186 -1.00 3.62 -20.99
CA ARG A 186 -2.37 4.05 -21.33
C ARG A 186 -3.30 4.14 -20.14
N GLU A 187 -2.94 3.48 -19.03
CA GLU A 187 -3.77 3.41 -17.84
C GLU A 187 -2.95 3.04 -16.61
N THR A 188 -3.46 3.40 -15.46
CA THR A 188 -2.96 2.96 -14.16
C THR A 188 -3.98 2.01 -13.54
N THR A 189 -3.54 0.84 -13.13
CA THR A 189 -4.35 -0.09 -12.34
C THR A 189 -3.94 0.01 -10.88
N LEU A 190 -4.93 0.22 -9.99
CA LEU A 190 -4.74 0.08 -8.53
C LEU A 190 -5.51 -1.15 -8.04
N ILE A 191 -4.86 -1.99 -7.24
CA ILE A 191 -5.52 -3.08 -6.52
C ILE A 191 -5.24 -2.90 -5.04
N VAL A 192 -6.29 -2.91 -4.21
CA VAL A 192 -6.19 -2.93 -2.75
C VAL A 192 -6.80 -4.23 -2.25
N SER A 193 -6.05 -5.03 -1.52
CA SER A 193 -6.47 -6.36 -1.05
C SER A 193 -6.16 -6.55 0.43
N THR A 194 -6.89 -7.48 1.07
CA THR A 194 -6.70 -7.82 2.47
C THR A 194 -6.75 -9.31 2.70
N LYS A 195 -5.87 -9.78 3.62
CA LYS A 195 -5.91 -11.10 4.24
C LYS A 195 -5.53 -10.95 5.71
N TYR A 196 -6.35 -11.46 6.60
CA TYR A 196 -6.06 -11.45 8.03
C TYR A 196 -6.60 -12.69 8.73
N PRO A 197 -5.91 -13.17 9.77
CA PRO A 197 -6.42 -14.28 10.60
C PRO A 197 -7.55 -13.78 11.51
N SER A 198 -8.58 -14.60 11.71
CA SER A 198 -9.76 -14.25 12.54
C SER A 198 -9.41 -13.82 13.96
N GLN A 199 -8.36 -14.41 14.55
CA GLN A 199 -7.89 -14.11 15.90
C GLN A 199 -7.27 -12.70 16.05
N LYS A 200 -6.86 -12.10 14.94
CA LYS A 200 -6.26 -10.74 14.89
C LYS A 200 -7.12 -9.75 14.12
N LYS A 201 -8.39 -10.08 13.88
CA LYS A 201 -9.29 -9.28 13.04
C LYS A 201 -9.27 -7.81 13.43
N ASP A 202 -9.43 -7.48 14.70
CA ASP A 202 -9.55 -6.08 15.13
C ASP A 202 -8.32 -5.23 14.81
N TYR A 203 -7.14 -5.79 14.93
CA TYR A 203 -5.89 -5.11 14.61
C TYR A 203 -5.51 -5.18 13.13
N ALA A 204 -5.80 -6.31 12.48
CA ALA A 204 -5.31 -6.63 11.13
C ALA A 204 -6.28 -6.23 10.01
N LYS A 205 -7.56 -5.98 10.34
CA LYS A 205 -8.57 -5.58 9.36
C LYS A 205 -8.18 -4.31 8.61
N LEU A 206 -8.55 -4.25 7.34
CA LEU A 206 -8.48 -3.07 6.51
C LEU A 206 -9.90 -2.53 6.35
N TYR A 207 -10.08 -1.24 6.61
CA TYR A 207 -11.34 -0.57 6.32
C TYR A 207 -11.37 -0.06 4.88
N HIS A 208 -12.52 -0.18 4.25
CA HIS A 208 -12.90 0.57 3.08
C HIS A 208 -13.96 1.60 3.48
N CYS A 209 -13.65 2.87 3.27
CA CYS A 209 -14.53 3.96 3.61
C CYS A 209 -14.82 4.81 2.36
N THR A 210 -15.97 5.48 2.37
CA THR A 210 -16.38 6.38 1.29
C THR A 210 -16.82 7.73 1.84
N ALA A 211 -16.51 8.79 1.09
CA ALA A 211 -17.03 10.14 1.29
C ALA A 211 -17.16 10.82 -0.06
N GLN A 212 -18.39 11.12 -0.51
CA GLN A 212 -18.65 11.68 -1.85
C GLN A 212 -17.96 10.82 -2.95
N ASN A 213 -17.01 11.41 -3.70
CA ASN A 213 -16.25 10.78 -4.79
C ASN A 213 -14.86 10.30 -4.35
N LEU A 214 -14.69 10.03 -3.05
CA LEU A 214 -13.44 9.56 -2.46
C LEU A 214 -13.63 8.17 -1.85
N HIS A 215 -12.75 7.25 -2.21
CA HIS A 215 -12.56 5.96 -1.55
C HIS A 215 -11.29 6.01 -0.70
N VAL A 216 -11.40 5.52 0.53
CA VAL A 216 -10.32 5.47 1.52
C VAL A 216 -10.13 4.04 1.98
N TYR A 217 -8.90 3.54 1.93
CA TYR A 217 -8.53 2.28 2.58
C TYR A 217 -7.55 2.60 3.69
N ALA A 218 -7.88 2.18 4.89
CA ALA A 218 -7.07 2.52 6.06
C ALA A 218 -6.93 1.33 7.02
N SER A 219 -5.74 1.20 7.60
CA SER A 219 -5.49 0.29 8.71
C SER A 219 -6.43 0.62 9.88
N SER A 220 -6.82 -0.42 10.62
CA SER A 220 -7.80 -0.34 11.73
C SER A 220 -7.51 0.79 12.72
N THR A 221 -6.26 0.96 13.15
CA THR A 221 -5.88 1.98 14.12
C THR A 221 -6.28 3.40 13.70
N LEU A 222 -6.19 3.73 12.39
CA LEU A 222 -6.57 5.07 11.90
C LEU A 222 -8.06 5.32 12.12
N ILE A 223 -8.89 4.35 11.73
CA ILE A 223 -10.35 4.47 11.78
C ILE A 223 -10.85 4.40 13.21
N ASP A 224 -10.37 3.42 13.98
CA ASP A 224 -10.91 3.12 15.30
C ASP A 224 -10.51 4.17 16.37
N TYR A 225 -9.38 4.92 16.15
CA TYR A 225 -8.85 5.83 17.19
C TYR A 225 -8.62 7.27 16.74
N TYR A 226 -8.40 7.54 15.44
CA TYR A 226 -7.90 8.84 15.00
C TYR A 226 -8.79 9.56 13.98
N ILE A 227 -9.73 8.85 13.35
CA ILE A 227 -10.69 9.46 12.41
C ILE A 227 -12.07 9.55 13.09
N PRO A 228 -12.72 10.74 13.12
CA PRO A 228 -14.06 10.87 13.64
C PRO A 228 -15.06 9.94 12.93
N ALA A 229 -15.89 9.24 13.70
CA ALA A 229 -16.81 8.21 13.18
C ALA A 229 -17.83 8.73 12.15
N ASN A 230 -18.14 10.02 12.18
CA ASN A 230 -19.10 10.69 11.27
C ASN A 230 -18.46 11.26 10.01
N LEU A 231 -17.14 11.20 9.86
CA LEU A 231 -16.44 11.77 8.71
C LEU A 231 -16.55 10.91 7.46
N LEU A 232 -16.49 9.61 7.63
CA LEU A 232 -16.45 8.63 6.55
C LEU A 232 -17.50 7.53 6.79
N ASN A 233 -18.09 7.03 5.71
CA ASN A 233 -18.89 5.82 5.79
C ASN A 233 -17.97 4.60 5.61
N CYS A 234 -17.66 3.91 6.70
CA CYS A 234 -16.66 2.84 6.75
C CYS A 234 -17.25 1.46 6.94
N THR A 235 -16.76 0.50 6.17
CA THR A 235 -17.00 -0.94 6.34
C THR A 235 -15.67 -1.68 6.39
N VAL A 236 -15.63 -2.82 7.06
CA VAL A 236 -14.44 -3.69 7.01
C VAL A 236 -14.40 -4.37 5.65
N LEU A 237 -13.27 -4.30 4.96
CA LEU A 237 -13.07 -5.03 3.72
C LEU A 237 -13.06 -6.55 4.02
N ASP A 238 -13.87 -7.29 3.29
CA ASP A 238 -14.00 -8.73 3.48
C ASP A 238 -12.66 -9.44 3.28
N ASN A 239 -12.40 -10.42 4.12
CA ASN A 239 -11.16 -11.20 4.04
C ASN A 239 -11.02 -11.91 2.69
N LEU A 240 -9.82 -11.97 2.15
CA LEU A 240 -9.51 -12.56 0.83
C LEU A 240 -10.25 -11.87 -0.33
N THR A 241 -10.55 -10.60 -0.18
CA THR A 241 -11.08 -9.78 -1.28
C THR A 241 -10.09 -8.72 -1.71
N ALA A 242 -10.28 -8.26 -2.94
CA ALA A 242 -9.57 -7.12 -3.49
C ALA A 242 -10.54 -6.18 -4.20
N HIS A 243 -10.22 -4.89 -4.20
CA HIS A 243 -10.87 -3.86 -4.98
C HIS A 243 -9.91 -3.37 -6.07
N LYS A 244 -10.33 -3.46 -7.32
CA LYS A 244 -9.57 -2.98 -8.50
C LYS A 244 -10.15 -1.65 -8.98
N TYR A 245 -9.27 -0.70 -9.24
CA TYR A 245 -9.56 0.57 -9.91
C TYR A 245 -8.73 0.67 -11.18
N THR A 246 -9.29 1.34 -12.17
CA THR A 246 -8.57 1.73 -13.38
C THR A 246 -8.64 3.24 -13.52
N ALA A 247 -7.49 3.88 -13.68
CA ALA A 247 -7.36 5.30 -13.95
C ALA A 247 -6.88 5.50 -15.39
N LYS A 248 -7.70 6.18 -16.20
CA LYS A 248 -7.46 6.43 -17.62
C LYS A 248 -8.16 7.71 -18.06
N ASN A 249 -7.52 8.51 -18.89
CA ASN A 249 -8.09 9.75 -19.44
C ASN A 249 -8.69 10.66 -18.36
N ASN A 250 -7.98 10.84 -17.25
CA ASN A 250 -8.39 11.64 -16.08
C ASN A 250 -9.61 11.10 -15.32
N GLU A 251 -10.08 9.91 -15.63
CA GLU A 251 -11.16 9.27 -14.92
C GLU A 251 -10.64 8.10 -14.07
N ILE A 252 -11.28 7.89 -12.92
CA ILE A 252 -11.06 6.71 -12.09
C ILE A 252 -12.36 5.93 -12.09
N THR A 253 -12.29 4.69 -12.53
CA THR A 253 -13.42 3.74 -12.51
C THR A 253 -13.16 2.65 -11.48
N GLY A 254 -14.21 2.16 -10.83
CA GLY A 254 -14.13 1.16 -9.76
C GLY A 254 -14.81 1.66 -8.46
N PRO A 255 -14.73 0.87 -7.37
CA PRO A 255 -14.02 -0.39 -7.32
C PRO A 255 -14.77 -1.55 -7.99
N MET A 256 -14.06 -2.37 -8.74
CA MET A 256 -14.50 -3.72 -9.09
C MET A 256 -14.03 -4.67 -8.00
N GLN A 257 -14.95 -5.39 -7.37
CA GLN A 257 -14.62 -6.37 -6.34
C GLN A 257 -14.12 -7.67 -6.96
N LEU A 258 -13.00 -8.17 -6.46
CA LEU A 258 -12.38 -9.43 -6.84
C LEU A 258 -12.30 -10.33 -5.61
N ARG A 259 -12.47 -11.65 -5.81
CA ARG A 259 -12.20 -12.66 -4.77
C ARG A 259 -10.87 -13.32 -5.08
N LEU A 260 -9.96 -13.29 -4.11
CA LEU A 260 -8.65 -13.91 -4.22
C LEU A 260 -8.71 -15.31 -3.61
N GLN A 261 -9.04 -16.28 -4.45
CA GLN A 261 -8.98 -17.70 -4.08
C GLN A 261 -7.74 -18.30 -4.73
N ALA A 262 -6.84 -18.86 -3.91
CA ALA A 262 -5.68 -19.64 -4.35
C ALA A 262 -6.04 -21.12 -4.46
#